data_ae9406e9af5c7c2ccd16a5b88cfab22e
#
_entry.id   ae9406e9af5c7c2ccd16a5b88cfab22e
#
_cell.length_a   1.000
_cell.length_b   1.000
_cell.length_c   1.000
_cell.angle_alpha   90.00
_cell.angle_beta   90.00
_cell.angle_gamma   90.00
#
_symmetry.space_group_name_H-M   'P 1'
#
loop_
_entity.id
_entity.type
_entity.pdbx_description
1 polymer ?
#
loop_
_entity_poly.entity_id
_entity_poly.type
_entity_poly.pdbx_seq_one_letter_code
_entity_poly.pdbx_strand_id
1 'polypeptide(L)'
;MFEEVRVRERKSVKHGKTYEYRFETAPVGGERKWISKGGFLSEEEAKQAGIEAWKRYCLCGLSERPSDISYADFLDEWIEKECKYNLKETTLLNYRKRIRIHIKPELGTYQVRRLTKDRLQKFLQDKYNDGYSKNTLSTLRGIVSKSMTYAVSCGLISISPAHNLRIPRCELTDVPTRSDPHSYLPKDTMRRIFERFPEGSSSYIPMMIGYRCGLRIGEVYALTWDDIDLKNRKLTVSKQIQWKQLPRSEEEKQRSNGSKYAKAGFWYFSTPKCGSSRTIDMDTELTNLLLREQNRQAKAAAYFEDRYKRYYEDSSKRITENPIDKEVDFVCRRENGEYINLRTMQYTTQIIHQQLHLPEFDFHSLRHTHATMLVENGAPLKYVQRRLGHKKIDVTMNIYQHLTEALREKGNAVIENMY
;
A
#
# COMPACT_ATOMS: atom_id res chain seq x y z
N MET A 1 -8.06 -47.39 3.17
CA MET A 1 -6.66 -47.80 3.37
C MET A 1 -5.81 -46.56 3.46
N PHE A 2 -5.19 -46.28 4.63
CA PHE A 2 -4.52 -44.98 4.90
C PHE A 2 -3.00 -45.16 4.76
N GLU A 3 -2.52 -45.43 3.53
CA GLU A 3 -1.08 -45.60 3.24
C GLU A 3 -0.27 -44.28 3.22
N GLU A 4 -0.93 -43.13 3.33
CA GLU A 4 -0.27 -41.81 3.17
C GLU A 4 0.38 -41.30 4.47
N VAL A 5 0.01 -41.83 5.64
CA VAL A 5 0.60 -41.44 6.93
C VAL A 5 1.67 -42.43 7.33
N ARG A 6 2.90 -42.00 7.43
CA ARG A 6 4.04 -42.80 7.86
C ARG A 6 4.39 -42.51 9.30
N VAL A 7 4.60 -43.53 10.12
CA VAL A 7 5.11 -43.41 11.48
C VAL A 7 6.58 -43.81 11.52
N ARG A 8 7.38 -43.10 12.26
CA ARG A 8 8.79 -43.41 12.49
C ARG A 8 9.08 -43.45 13.98
N GLU A 9 9.91 -44.41 14.40
CA GLU A 9 10.54 -44.42 15.71
C GLU A 9 11.68 -43.39 15.76
N ARG A 10 11.76 -42.62 16.85
CA ARG A 10 12.88 -41.74 17.16
C ARG A 10 13.43 -42.02 18.56
N LYS A 11 14.73 -41.97 18.70
CA LYS A 11 15.39 -42.05 20.02
C LYS A 11 15.32 -40.67 20.70
N SER A 12 14.80 -40.62 21.91
CA SER A 12 14.74 -39.42 22.73
C SER A 12 15.63 -39.59 23.95
N VAL A 13 16.42 -38.56 24.28
CA VAL A 13 17.32 -38.58 25.44
C VAL A 13 16.53 -38.60 26.75
N LYS A 14 15.29 -38.06 26.79
CA LYS A 14 14.44 -38.00 27.99
C LYS A 14 13.48 -39.16 28.18
N HIS A 15 13.01 -39.79 27.09
CA HIS A 15 11.91 -40.78 27.11
C HIS A 15 12.23 -42.11 26.40
N GLY A 16 13.52 -42.34 26.05
CA GLY A 16 13.94 -43.54 25.36
C GLY A 16 13.47 -43.62 23.90
N LYS A 17 12.38 -44.34 23.64
CA LYS A 17 11.76 -44.41 22.32
C LYS A 17 10.56 -43.49 22.24
N THR A 18 10.46 -42.70 21.16
CA THR A 18 9.30 -41.91 20.84
C THR A 18 8.91 -42.08 19.37
N TYR A 19 7.67 -41.76 19.03
CA TYR A 19 7.15 -41.94 17.69
C TYR A 19 6.79 -40.60 17.08
N GLU A 20 6.96 -40.50 15.75
CA GLU A 20 6.63 -39.30 14.95
C GLU A 20 5.79 -39.77 13.76
N TYR A 21 4.66 -39.09 13.53
CA TYR A 21 3.96 -39.25 12.26
C TYR A 21 4.43 -38.19 11.25
N ARG A 22 4.37 -38.54 9.97
CA ARG A 22 4.56 -37.61 8.86
C ARG A 22 3.72 -38.02 7.66
N PHE A 23 3.26 -37.00 6.91
CA PHE A 23 2.63 -37.20 5.62
C PHE A 23 3.07 -36.13 4.64
N GLU A 24 3.01 -36.46 3.35
CA GLU A 24 3.39 -35.57 2.28
C GLU A 24 2.29 -34.55 2.00
N THR A 25 2.66 -33.28 1.77
CA THR A 25 1.77 -32.21 1.35
C THR A 25 1.98 -31.90 -0.13
N ALA A 26 1.25 -30.93 -0.69
CA ALA A 26 1.51 -30.47 -2.04
C ALA A 26 2.95 -29.94 -2.19
N PRO A 27 3.67 -30.30 -3.25
CA PRO A 27 5.01 -29.80 -3.51
C PRO A 27 4.98 -28.29 -3.71
N VAL A 28 6.07 -27.61 -3.33
CA VAL A 28 6.25 -26.18 -3.54
C VAL A 28 7.55 -25.98 -4.29
N GLY A 29 7.50 -25.33 -5.47
CA GLY A 29 8.66 -25.17 -6.34
C GLY A 29 9.24 -26.49 -6.85
N GLY A 30 8.41 -27.54 -6.99
CA GLY A 30 8.83 -28.90 -7.35
C GLY A 30 9.45 -29.71 -6.18
N GLU A 31 9.67 -29.09 -5.03
CA GLU A 31 10.18 -29.75 -3.84
C GLU A 31 9.07 -30.39 -3.01
N ARG A 32 9.28 -31.65 -2.57
CA ARG A 32 8.37 -32.34 -1.66
C ARG A 32 8.36 -31.68 -0.28
N LYS A 33 7.20 -31.39 0.25
CA LYS A 33 7.00 -30.86 1.61
C LYS A 33 6.24 -31.87 2.46
N TRP A 34 6.58 -31.87 3.76
CA TRP A 34 6.05 -32.84 4.72
C TRP A 34 5.50 -32.12 5.95
N ILE A 35 4.39 -32.61 6.47
CA ILE A 35 3.92 -32.27 7.82
C ILE A 35 4.32 -33.42 8.73
N SER A 36 4.99 -33.11 9.84
CA SER A 36 5.37 -34.09 10.86
C SER A 36 5.15 -33.54 12.26
N LYS A 37 4.85 -34.47 13.20
CA LYS A 37 4.79 -34.14 14.63
C LYS A 37 5.26 -35.38 15.40
N GLY A 38 6.22 -35.15 16.31
CA GLY A 38 6.78 -36.22 17.16
C GLY A 38 6.42 -36.01 18.63
N GLY A 39 6.98 -36.92 19.47
CA GLY A 39 6.79 -36.91 20.92
C GLY A 39 5.70 -37.83 21.44
N PHE A 40 5.16 -38.73 20.58
CA PHE A 40 4.20 -39.73 20.97
C PHE A 40 4.91 -40.92 21.66
N LEU A 41 4.27 -41.50 22.68
CA LEU A 41 4.85 -42.61 23.45
C LEU A 41 4.56 -43.98 22.85
N SER A 42 3.53 -44.07 21.98
CA SER A 42 3.21 -45.31 21.24
C SER A 42 3.07 -45.06 19.74
N GLU A 43 3.31 -46.11 18.94
CA GLU A 43 3.14 -46.11 17.50
C GLU A 43 1.68 -45.88 17.10
N GLU A 44 0.76 -46.49 17.83
CA GLU A 44 -0.68 -46.36 17.59
C GLU A 44 -1.19 -44.95 17.83
N GLU A 45 -0.74 -44.29 18.92
CA GLU A 45 -1.08 -42.91 19.21
C GLU A 45 -0.56 -41.95 18.11
N ALA A 46 0.70 -42.14 17.68
CA ALA A 46 1.28 -41.39 16.58
C ALA A 46 0.50 -41.58 15.28
N LYS A 47 0.08 -42.84 14.99
CA LYS A 47 -0.68 -43.17 13.80
C LYS A 47 -2.08 -42.57 13.82
N GLN A 48 -2.80 -42.66 14.93
CA GLN A 48 -4.12 -42.04 15.08
C GLN A 48 -4.04 -40.48 14.95
N ALA A 49 -3.11 -39.85 15.66
CA ALA A 49 -2.88 -38.44 15.56
C ALA A 49 -2.50 -37.98 14.13
N GLY A 50 -1.70 -38.82 13.44
CA GLY A 50 -1.34 -38.61 12.04
C GLY A 50 -2.53 -38.74 11.10
N ILE A 51 -3.40 -39.74 11.29
CA ILE A 51 -4.63 -39.90 10.50
C ILE A 51 -5.60 -38.72 10.72
N GLU A 52 -5.74 -38.25 11.94
CA GLU A 52 -6.57 -37.08 12.22
C GLU A 52 -5.98 -35.82 11.60
N ALA A 53 -4.67 -35.64 11.67
CA ALA A 53 -3.99 -34.50 11.03
C ALA A 53 -4.11 -34.57 9.50
N TRP A 54 -3.97 -35.78 8.93
CA TRP A 54 -4.15 -35.99 7.49
C TRP A 54 -5.62 -35.80 7.06
N LYS A 55 -6.58 -36.31 7.83
CA LYS A 55 -8.01 -36.03 7.59
C LYS A 55 -8.30 -34.52 7.62
N ARG A 56 -7.76 -33.79 8.59
CA ARG A 56 -7.88 -32.33 8.65
C ARG A 56 -7.25 -31.62 7.43
N TYR A 57 -6.13 -32.14 6.95
CA TYR A 57 -5.50 -31.64 5.71
C TYR A 57 -6.34 -31.97 4.47
N CYS A 58 -6.99 -33.16 4.46
CA CYS A 58 -7.76 -33.68 3.33
C CYS A 58 -9.23 -33.27 3.30
N LEU A 59 -9.80 -32.73 4.40
CA LEU A 59 -11.23 -32.43 4.50
C LEU A 59 -11.61 -31.33 3.50
N CYS A 60 -11.83 -31.77 2.24
CA CYS A 60 -12.82 -31.17 1.33
C CYS A 60 -12.93 -31.89 -0.01
N GLY A 61 -14.09 -32.44 -0.24
CA GLY A 61 -14.81 -32.60 -1.51
C GLY A 61 -14.11 -33.31 -2.67
N LEU A 62 -14.65 -34.42 -3.05
CA LEU A 62 -14.41 -35.13 -4.32
C LEU A 62 -14.51 -34.18 -5.53
N SER A 63 -13.39 -33.89 -6.19
CA SER A 63 -13.35 -33.36 -7.53
C SER A 63 -12.48 -34.26 -8.41
N GLU A 64 -13.04 -34.66 -9.54
CA GLU A 64 -12.53 -35.70 -10.42
C GLU A 64 -11.35 -35.33 -11.35
N ARG A 65 -10.60 -34.26 -11.09
CA ARG A 65 -9.39 -33.92 -11.86
C ARG A 65 -8.22 -33.66 -10.95
N PRO A 66 -7.10 -34.39 -11.14
CA PRO A 66 -5.94 -34.26 -10.26
C PRO A 66 -5.03 -33.14 -10.73
N SER A 67 -5.18 -31.93 -10.17
CA SER A 67 -4.06 -31.04 -10.08
C SER A 67 -3.66 -30.92 -8.62
N ASP A 68 -2.59 -31.58 -8.25
CA ASP A 68 -2.02 -31.54 -6.91
C ASP A 68 -1.21 -30.27 -6.64
N ILE A 69 -1.49 -29.21 -7.44
CA ILE A 69 -0.78 -27.94 -7.32
C ILE A 69 -0.97 -27.34 -5.93
N SER A 70 0.16 -26.97 -5.32
CA SER A 70 0.14 -26.23 -4.05
C SER A 70 -0.49 -24.84 -4.24
N TYR A 71 -1.12 -24.34 -3.18
CA TYR A 71 -1.62 -22.96 -3.23
C TYR A 71 -0.50 -21.95 -3.38
N ALA A 72 0.72 -22.25 -2.90
CA ALA A 72 1.89 -21.40 -3.09
C ALA A 72 2.28 -21.28 -4.57
N ASP A 73 2.39 -22.39 -5.29
CA ASP A 73 2.78 -22.41 -6.71
C ASP A 73 1.65 -21.84 -7.58
N PHE A 74 0.39 -22.17 -7.25
CA PHE A 74 -0.77 -21.59 -7.90
C PHE A 74 -0.82 -20.05 -7.78
N LEU A 75 -0.49 -19.50 -6.62
CA LEU A 75 -0.43 -18.04 -6.43
C LEU A 75 0.67 -17.40 -7.26
N ASP A 76 1.82 -18.06 -7.44
CA ASP A 76 2.88 -17.56 -8.33
C ASP A 76 2.41 -17.57 -9.79
N GLU A 77 1.78 -18.67 -10.21
CA GLU A 77 1.20 -18.78 -11.54
C GLU A 77 0.10 -17.73 -11.79
N TRP A 78 -0.80 -17.55 -10.85
CA TRP A 78 -1.86 -16.53 -10.90
C TRP A 78 -1.29 -15.11 -11.01
N ILE A 79 -0.24 -14.80 -10.28
CA ILE A 79 0.45 -13.51 -10.35
C ILE A 79 1.01 -13.27 -11.76
N GLU A 80 1.68 -14.26 -12.35
CA GLU A 80 2.33 -14.11 -13.66
C GLU A 80 1.33 -14.15 -14.82
N LYS A 81 0.31 -15.02 -14.77
CA LYS A 81 -0.64 -15.21 -15.88
C LYS A 81 -1.79 -14.21 -15.87
N GLU A 82 -2.25 -13.78 -14.71
CA GLU A 82 -3.46 -12.96 -14.58
C GLU A 82 -3.16 -11.56 -14.02
N CYS A 83 -2.53 -11.51 -12.83
CA CYS A 83 -2.38 -10.23 -12.12
C CYS A 83 -1.43 -9.27 -12.83
N LYS A 84 -0.38 -9.76 -13.47
CA LYS A 84 0.65 -8.97 -14.16
C LYS A 84 0.08 -8.13 -15.30
N TYR A 85 -0.94 -8.64 -15.99
CA TYR A 85 -1.58 -7.96 -17.11
C TYR A 85 -2.75 -7.05 -16.68
N ASN A 86 -3.39 -7.38 -15.57
CA ASN A 86 -4.64 -6.73 -15.15
C ASN A 86 -4.48 -5.73 -14.01
N LEU A 87 -3.33 -5.72 -13.32
CA LEU A 87 -3.09 -4.86 -12.17
C LEU A 87 -2.01 -3.81 -12.44
N LYS A 88 -2.18 -2.64 -11.84
CA LYS A 88 -1.12 -1.64 -11.80
C LYS A 88 0.09 -2.18 -11.04
N GLU A 89 1.30 -1.83 -11.45
CA GLU A 89 2.57 -2.30 -10.86
C GLU A 89 2.61 -2.19 -9.32
N THR A 90 2.16 -1.06 -8.78
CA THR A 90 2.12 -0.84 -7.31
C THR A 90 1.20 -1.83 -6.59
N THR A 91 0.07 -2.20 -7.21
CA THR A 91 -0.86 -3.20 -6.67
C THR A 91 -0.25 -4.59 -6.75
N LEU A 92 0.39 -4.91 -7.87
CA LEU A 92 1.08 -6.18 -8.09
C LEU A 92 2.20 -6.41 -7.06
N LEU A 93 3.04 -5.39 -6.83
CA LEU A 93 4.09 -5.45 -5.81
C LEU A 93 3.52 -5.65 -4.39
N ASN A 94 2.41 -4.99 -4.08
CA ASN A 94 1.72 -5.19 -2.80
C ASN A 94 1.16 -6.61 -2.68
N TYR A 95 0.55 -7.16 -3.73
CA TYR A 95 0.06 -8.54 -3.76
C TYR A 95 1.20 -9.53 -3.54
N ARG A 96 2.30 -9.43 -4.29
CA ARG A 96 3.50 -10.27 -4.13
C ARG A 96 4.03 -10.22 -2.69
N LYS A 97 4.12 -9.01 -2.10
CA LYS A 97 4.56 -8.84 -0.71
C LYS A 97 3.62 -9.52 0.27
N ARG A 98 2.29 -9.32 0.14
CA ARG A 98 1.28 -9.90 1.04
C ARG A 98 1.22 -11.42 0.91
N ILE A 99 1.28 -11.94 -0.30
CA ILE A 99 1.32 -13.38 -0.57
C ILE A 99 2.54 -14.01 0.11
N ARG A 100 3.73 -13.45 -0.11
CA ARG A 100 4.98 -13.96 0.45
C ARG A 100 5.01 -13.96 1.98
N ILE A 101 4.54 -12.87 2.60
CA ILE A 101 4.68 -12.67 4.05
C ILE A 101 3.56 -13.34 4.84
N HIS A 102 2.33 -13.37 4.30
CA HIS A 102 1.18 -13.78 5.09
C HIS A 102 0.49 -15.05 4.56
N ILE A 103 0.35 -15.21 3.24
CA ILE A 103 -0.47 -16.28 2.69
C ILE A 103 0.33 -17.57 2.52
N LYS A 104 1.49 -17.49 1.86
CA LYS A 104 2.33 -18.67 1.60
C LYS A 104 2.77 -19.42 2.87
N PRO A 105 3.20 -18.75 3.96
CA PRO A 105 3.62 -19.45 5.17
C PRO A 105 2.54 -20.31 5.81
N GLU A 106 1.27 -19.90 5.70
CA GLU A 106 0.16 -20.55 6.41
C GLU A 106 -0.75 -21.40 5.51
N LEU A 107 -0.91 -21.01 4.27
CA LEU A 107 -1.81 -21.66 3.32
C LEU A 107 -1.09 -22.29 2.13
N GLY A 108 0.18 -21.95 1.91
CA GLY A 108 0.92 -22.32 0.71
C GLY A 108 1.07 -23.82 0.47
N THR A 109 1.21 -24.62 1.52
CA THR A 109 1.39 -26.08 1.45
C THR A 109 0.09 -26.85 1.20
N TYR A 110 -1.07 -26.16 1.25
CA TYR A 110 -2.35 -26.81 0.94
C TYR A 110 -2.50 -26.98 -0.57
N GLN A 111 -3.05 -28.09 -1.01
CA GLN A 111 -3.54 -28.22 -2.38
C GLN A 111 -4.71 -27.27 -2.60
N VAL A 112 -4.77 -26.60 -3.74
CA VAL A 112 -5.85 -25.62 -4.08
C VAL A 112 -7.24 -26.24 -3.88
N ARG A 113 -7.44 -27.48 -4.34
CA ARG A 113 -8.70 -28.23 -4.23
C ARG A 113 -9.10 -28.61 -2.80
N ARG A 114 -8.13 -28.61 -1.86
CA ARG A 114 -8.34 -29.00 -0.45
C ARG A 114 -8.51 -27.80 0.49
N LEU A 115 -8.44 -26.60 -0.02
CA LEU A 115 -8.71 -25.40 0.77
C LEU A 115 -10.20 -25.24 1.02
N THR A 116 -10.59 -25.23 2.29
CA THR A 116 -11.97 -25.04 2.72
C THR A 116 -12.27 -23.62 3.09
N LYS A 117 -13.55 -23.24 3.10
CA LYS A 117 -14.03 -21.98 3.65
C LYS A 117 -13.58 -21.79 5.11
N ASP A 118 -13.70 -22.84 5.93
CA ASP A 118 -13.36 -22.78 7.35
C ASP A 118 -11.85 -22.52 7.55
N ARG A 119 -10.99 -23.16 6.74
CA ARG A 119 -9.55 -22.92 6.81
C ARG A 119 -9.20 -21.47 6.40
N LEU A 120 -9.83 -20.96 5.34
CA LEU A 120 -9.64 -19.58 4.89
C LEU A 120 -10.19 -18.56 5.89
N GLN A 121 -11.33 -18.86 6.51
CA GLN A 121 -11.91 -18.01 7.55
C GLN A 121 -11.03 -18.02 8.81
N LYS A 122 -10.54 -19.19 9.22
CA LYS A 122 -9.60 -19.31 10.33
C LYS A 122 -8.31 -18.51 10.08
N PHE A 123 -7.75 -18.58 8.88
CA PHE A 123 -6.59 -17.75 8.51
C PHE A 123 -6.85 -16.24 8.75
N LEU A 124 -8.01 -15.73 8.36
CA LEU A 124 -8.35 -14.32 8.60
C LEU A 124 -8.55 -14.02 10.09
N GLN A 125 -9.10 -14.98 10.84
CA GLN A 125 -9.26 -14.86 12.30
C GLN A 125 -7.91 -14.85 13.01
N ASP A 126 -6.99 -15.76 12.64
CA ASP A 126 -5.65 -15.81 13.20
C ASP A 126 -4.91 -14.48 12.95
N LYS A 127 -5.00 -13.93 11.72
CA LYS A 127 -4.42 -12.60 11.40
C LYS A 127 -5.09 -11.46 12.17
N TYR A 128 -6.38 -11.56 12.46
CA TYR A 128 -7.05 -10.59 13.31
C TYR A 128 -6.53 -10.66 14.75
N ASN A 129 -6.39 -11.86 15.31
CA ASN A 129 -5.85 -12.09 16.65
C ASN A 129 -4.37 -11.64 16.77
N ASP A 130 -3.59 -11.74 15.67
CA ASP A 130 -2.23 -11.19 15.55
C ASP A 130 -2.19 -9.64 15.54
N GLY A 131 -3.35 -8.96 15.62
CA GLY A 131 -3.45 -7.50 15.66
C GLY A 131 -3.35 -6.78 14.32
N TYR A 132 -3.52 -7.47 13.19
CA TYR A 132 -3.51 -6.82 11.87
C TYR A 132 -4.73 -5.93 11.64
N SER A 133 -4.49 -4.75 11.05
CA SER A 133 -5.54 -3.76 10.77
C SER A 133 -6.60 -4.29 9.79
N LYS A 134 -7.83 -3.76 9.92
CA LYS A 134 -8.96 -4.06 9.01
C LYS A 134 -8.59 -3.91 7.53
N ASN A 135 -7.78 -2.91 7.17
CA ASN A 135 -7.32 -2.71 5.81
C ASN A 135 -6.39 -3.84 5.33
N THR A 136 -5.51 -4.32 6.20
CA THR A 136 -4.64 -5.47 5.90
C THR A 136 -5.48 -6.72 5.69
N LEU A 137 -6.42 -7.00 6.61
CA LEU A 137 -7.34 -8.15 6.50
C LEU A 137 -8.21 -8.08 5.24
N SER A 138 -8.71 -6.89 4.90
CA SER A 138 -9.48 -6.67 3.66
C SER A 138 -8.65 -6.97 2.41
N THR A 139 -7.38 -6.58 2.41
CA THR A 139 -6.46 -6.87 1.30
C THR A 139 -6.19 -8.37 1.19
N LEU A 140 -5.89 -9.05 2.31
CA LEU A 140 -5.65 -10.50 2.34
C LEU A 140 -6.88 -11.26 1.87
N ARG A 141 -8.07 -10.93 2.39
CA ARG A 141 -9.34 -11.48 1.93
C ARG A 141 -9.53 -11.28 0.43
N GLY A 142 -9.24 -10.07 -0.09
CA GLY A 142 -9.36 -9.75 -1.50
C GLY A 142 -8.42 -10.59 -2.38
N ILE A 143 -7.18 -10.83 -1.96
CA ILE A 143 -6.23 -11.69 -2.67
C ILE A 143 -6.74 -13.13 -2.69
N VAL A 144 -7.11 -13.68 -1.53
CA VAL A 144 -7.63 -15.04 -1.41
C VAL A 144 -8.89 -15.22 -2.26
N SER A 145 -9.86 -14.29 -2.18
CA SER A 145 -11.09 -14.40 -2.95
C SER A 145 -10.85 -14.37 -4.47
N LYS A 146 -9.99 -13.45 -4.94
CA LYS A 146 -9.70 -13.32 -6.38
C LYS A 146 -8.91 -14.52 -6.90
N SER A 147 -7.92 -15.01 -6.17
CA SER A 147 -7.15 -16.19 -6.58
C SER A 147 -8.03 -17.44 -6.62
N MET A 148 -8.96 -17.62 -5.67
CA MET A 148 -9.89 -18.75 -5.70
C MET A 148 -10.93 -18.62 -6.83
N THR A 149 -11.36 -17.42 -7.18
CA THR A 149 -12.21 -17.19 -8.36
C THR A 149 -11.45 -17.56 -9.64
N TYR A 150 -10.17 -17.22 -9.73
CA TYR A 150 -9.32 -17.63 -10.85
C TYR A 150 -9.10 -19.15 -10.88
N ALA A 151 -8.98 -19.82 -9.72
CA ALA A 151 -8.92 -21.28 -9.66
C ALA A 151 -10.18 -21.96 -10.23
N VAL A 152 -11.36 -21.34 -10.02
CA VAL A 152 -12.62 -21.81 -10.64
C VAL A 152 -12.56 -21.62 -12.16
N SER A 153 -12.12 -20.47 -12.65
CA SER A 153 -12.03 -20.22 -14.11
C SER A 153 -11.03 -21.13 -14.82
N CYS A 154 -9.99 -21.58 -14.10
CA CYS A 154 -9.03 -22.57 -14.61
C CYS A 154 -9.54 -24.04 -14.49
N GLY A 155 -10.72 -24.27 -13.92
CA GLY A 155 -11.27 -25.62 -13.74
C GLY A 155 -10.56 -26.47 -12.67
N LEU A 156 -9.75 -25.85 -11.81
CA LEU A 156 -9.06 -26.53 -10.70
C LEU A 156 -10.01 -26.90 -9.55
N ILE A 157 -11.03 -26.08 -9.34
CA ILE A 157 -12.12 -26.29 -8.38
C ILE A 157 -13.45 -25.89 -9.02
N SER A 158 -14.53 -26.52 -8.60
CA SER A 158 -15.87 -26.24 -9.14
C SER A 158 -16.52 -25.01 -8.51
N ILE A 159 -16.26 -24.78 -7.22
CA ILE A 159 -16.85 -23.68 -6.43
C ILE A 159 -15.74 -23.03 -5.60
N SER A 160 -15.74 -21.71 -5.54
CA SER A 160 -14.77 -20.97 -4.72
C SER A 160 -15.04 -21.15 -3.22
N PRO A 161 -14.10 -21.69 -2.44
CA PRO A 161 -14.24 -21.77 -0.99
C PRO A 161 -14.12 -20.40 -0.30
N ALA A 162 -13.70 -19.38 -1.04
CA ALA A 162 -13.56 -18.02 -0.54
C ALA A 162 -14.87 -17.19 -0.65
N HIS A 163 -15.97 -17.82 -1.05
CA HIS A 163 -17.27 -17.13 -1.10
C HIS A 163 -17.73 -16.73 0.31
N ASN A 164 -18.12 -15.45 0.45
CA ASN A 164 -18.62 -14.88 1.72
C ASN A 164 -17.65 -14.99 2.91
N LEU A 165 -16.34 -14.90 2.70
CA LEU A 165 -15.39 -14.73 3.80
C LEU A 165 -15.66 -13.42 4.54
N ARG A 166 -15.74 -13.48 5.86
CA ARG A 166 -15.99 -12.32 6.73
C ARG A 166 -14.71 -11.84 7.39
N ILE A 167 -14.56 -10.52 7.46
CA ILE A 167 -13.51 -9.93 8.30
C ILE A 167 -14.07 -9.91 9.72
N PRO A 168 -13.33 -10.48 10.71
CA PRO A 168 -13.76 -10.44 12.10
C PRO A 168 -14.06 -9.01 12.55
N ARG A 169 -15.15 -8.84 13.29
CA ARG A 169 -15.49 -7.57 13.95
C ARG A 169 -15.27 -7.73 15.43
N CYS A 170 -14.57 -6.79 16.04
CA CYS A 170 -14.55 -6.70 17.49
C CYS A 170 -15.85 -6.07 17.96
N GLU A 171 -16.63 -6.81 18.72
CA GLU A 171 -17.81 -6.26 19.42
C GLU A 171 -17.43 -5.69 20.79
N LEU A 172 -16.22 -5.96 21.25
CA LEU A 172 -15.72 -5.59 22.57
C LEU A 172 -14.29 -5.06 22.41
N THR A 173 -14.14 -3.79 22.20
CA THR A 173 -13.06 -3.01 22.84
C THR A 173 -13.20 -1.54 22.47
N ASP A 174 -13.33 -0.70 23.49
CA ASP A 174 -12.75 0.64 23.57
C ASP A 174 -11.23 0.65 23.46
N VAL A 175 -10.64 -0.25 22.66
CA VAL A 175 -9.30 -0.03 22.15
C VAL A 175 -9.47 1.11 21.16
N PRO A 176 -8.92 2.30 21.41
CA PRO A 176 -8.96 3.37 20.44
C PRO A 176 -8.41 2.76 19.16
N THR A 177 -9.30 2.51 18.19
CA THR A 177 -8.89 2.31 16.79
C THR A 177 -7.89 3.43 16.59
N ARG A 178 -6.62 3.08 16.31
CA ARG A 178 -5.60 4.08 15.96
C ARG A 178 -6.33 5.19 15.25
N SER A 179 -6.31 6.39 15.85
CA SER A 179 -6.89 7.60 15.26
C SER A 179 -6.67 7.51 13.77
N ASP A 180 -7.71 7.78 12.98
CA ASP A 180 -7.64 7.65 11.52
C ASP A 180 -6.23 8.12 11.11
N PRO A 181 -5.43 7.28 10.42
CA PRO A 181 -4.03 7.59 10.15
C PRO A 181 -3.84 8.91 9.38
N HIS A 182 -4.93 9.55 8.98
CA HIS A 182 -4.97 10.80 8.24
C HIS A 182 -5.78 11.86 8.99
N SER A 183 -5.40 12.16 10.24
CA SER A 183 -6.07 13.15 11.09
C SER A 183 -6.00 14.57 10.51
N TYR A 184 -7.01 15.34 10.80
CA TYR A 184 -6.97 16.80 10.66
C TYR A 184 -5.85 17.38 11.53
N LEU A 185 -5.04 18.27 10.96
CA LEU A 185 -3.97 18.96 11.66
C LEU A 185 -4.41 20.39 11.99
N PRO A 186 -4.52 20.77 13.28
CA PRO A 186 -4.85 22.12 13.72
C PRO A 186 -3.85 23.16 13.17
N LYS A 187 -4.29 24.41 13.05
CA LYS A 187 -3.45 25.51 12.54
C LYS A 187 -2.15 25.68 13.33
N ASP A 188 -2.18 25.54 14.66
CA ASP A 188 -0.98 25.62 15.49
C ASP A 188 0.00 24.47 15.22
N THR A 189 -0.50 23.29 14.97
CA THR A 189 0.33 22.14 14.54
C THR A 189 0.99 22.43 13.20
N MET A 190 0.24 22.96 12.25
CA MET A 190 0.78 23.36 10.93
C MET A 190 1.85 24.46 11.07
N ARG A 191 1.63 25.45 11.94
CA ARG A 191 2.62 26.48 12.23
C ARG A 191 3.92 25.88 12.73
N ARG A 192 3.89 25.01 13.76
CA ARG A 192 5.08 24.31 14.31
C ARG A 192 5.83 23.52 13.23
N ILE A 193 5.10 22.85 12.32
CA ILE A 193 5.71 22.12 11.21
C ILE A 193 6.44 23.09 10.26
N PHE A 194 5.83 24.21 9.87
CA PHE A 194 6.45 25.17 8.97
C PHE A 194 7.57 25.99 9.64
N GLU A 195 7.54 26.21 10.94
CA GLU A 195 8.66 26.76 11.70
C GLU A 195 9.86 25.83 11.68
N ARG A 196 9.63 24.49 11.80
CA ARG A 196 10.71 23.49 11.73
C ARG A 196 11.26 23.31 10.31
N PHE A 197 10.43 23.47 9.31
CA PHE A 197 10.78 23.37 7.89
C PHE A 197 10.39 24.67 7.16
N PRO A 198 11.16 25.75 7.33
CA PRO A 198 10.84 27.06 6.76
C PRO A 198 11.02 27.10 5.25
N GLU A 199 10.60 28.23 4.64
CA GLU A 199 10.83 28.52 3.22
C GLU A 199 12.34 28.37 2.89
N GLY A 200 12.63 27.68 1.80
CA GLY A 200 13.98 27.26 1.40
C GLY A 200 14.34 25.84 1.78
N SER A 201 13.64 25.19 2.74
CA SER A 201 13.84 23.77 3.00
C SER A 201 13.24 22.91 1.88
N SER A 202 13.88 21.76 1.57
CA SER A 202 13.43 20.86 0.49
C SER A 202 11.99 20.34 0.65
N SER A 203 11.42 20.41 1.86
CA SER A 203 10.06 19.91 2.15
C SER A 203 9.01 21.02 2.17
N TYR A 204 9.41 22.31 2.18
CA TYR A 204 8.49 23.41 2.34
C TYR A 204 7.50 23.53 1.18
N ILE A 205 8.01 23.66 -0.06
CA ILE A 205 7.16 23.77 -1.26
C ILE A 205 6.21 22.57 -1.42
N PRO A 206 6.69 21.30 -1.34
CA PRO A 206 5.79 20.16 -1.40
C PRO A 206 4.70 20.17 -0.32
N MET A 207 5.04 20.49 0.93
CA MET A 207 4.07 20.56 2.02
C MET A 207 3.07 21.72 1.83
N MET A 208 3.52 22.90 1.37
CA MET A 208 2.63 24.03 1.10
C MET A 208 1.63 23.70 -0.01
N ILE A 209 2.06 23.07 -1.09
CA ILE A 209 1.16 22.62 -2.16
C ILE A 209 0.18 21.55 -1.61
N GLY A 210 0.67 20.58 -0.82
CA GLY A 210 -0.18 19.58 -0.19
C GLY A 210 -1.25 20.19 0.72
N TYR A 211 -0.87 21.15 1.54
CA TYR A 211 -1.72 21.84 2.51
C TYR A 211 -2.75 22.79 1.84
N ARG A 212 -2.31 23.59 0.87
CA ARG A 212 -3.16 24.63 0.23
C ARG A 212 -3.96 24.14 -0.98
N CYS A 213 -3.54 23.03 -1.61
CA CYS A 213 -4.22 22.47 -2.78
C CYS A 213 -4.84 21.10 -2.54
N GLY A 214 -4.46 20.42 -1.47
CA GLY A 214 -4.97 19.09 -1.15
C GLY A 214 -4.53 17.99 -2.14
N LEU A 215 -3.37 18.17 -2.80
CA LEU A 215 -2.85 17.19 -3.74
C LEU A 215 -2.28 15.94 -3.05
N ARG A 216 -2.32 14.80 -3.76
CA ARG A 216 -1.60 13.60 -3.30
C ARG A 216 -0.09 13.77 -3.46
N ILE A 217 0.69 13.12 -2.62
CA ILE A 217 2.16 13.23 -2.67
C ILE A 217 2.73 12.97 -4.07
N GLY A 218 2.28 11.93 -4.76
CA GLY A 218 2.74 11.62 -6.12
C GLY A 218 2.30 12.63 -7.17
N GLU A 219 1.21 13.36 -6.95
CA GLU A 219 0.75 14.47 -7.79
C GLU A 219 1.65 15.69 -7.58
N VAL A 220 1.94 16.05 -6.31
CA VAL A 220 2.81 17.20 -5.97
C VAL A 220 4.20 17.04 -6.57
N TYR A 221 4.83 15.89 -6.38
CA TYR A 221 6.18 15.64 -6.89
C TYR A 221 6.25 15.43 -8.41
N ALA A 222 5.11 15.31 -9.09
CA ALA A 222 5.03 15.26 -10.55
C ALA A 222 4.82 16.62 -11.18
N LEU A 223 4.57 17.68 -10.40
CA LEU A 223 4.32 19.01 -10.94
C LEU A 223 5.55 19.56 -11.65
N THR A 224 5.29 20.11 -12.81
CA THR A 224 6.23 20.89 -13.61
C THR A 224 5.71 22.32 -13.74
N TRP A 225 6.56 23.27 -14.11
CA TRP A 225 6.13 24.66 -14.30
C TRP A 225 5.08 24.79 -15.43
N ASP A 226 5.05 23.86 -16.40
CA ASP A 226 4.00 23.80 -17.42
C ASP A 226 2.60 23.50 -16.84
N ASP A 227 2.52 22.90 -15.64
CA ASP A 227 1.26 22.60 -14.95
C ASP A 227 0.72 23.80 -14.16
N ILE A 228 1.47 24.92 -14.09
CA ILE A 228 1.17 26.06 -13.22
C ILE A 228 0.99 27.35 -14.04
N ASP A 229 -0.22 27.88 -14.04
CA ASP A 229 -0.55 29.18 -14.58
C ASP A 229 -0.58 30.24 -13.44
N LEU A 230 0.56 30.86 -13.20
CA LEU A 230 0.71 31.89 -12.16
C LEU A 230 -0.16 33.13 -12.42
N LYS A 231 -0.38 33.48 -13.69
CA LYS A 231 -1.17 34.66 -14.09
C LYS A 231 -2.65 34.49 -13.74
N ASN A 232 -3.21 33.32 -14.07
CA ASN A 232 -4.61 32.98 -13.82
C ASN A 232 -4.81 32.25 -12.48
N ARG A 233 -3.73 32.04 -11.71
CA ARG A 233 -3.72 31.31 -10.43
C ARG A 233 -4.32 29.90 -10.51
N LYS A 234 -3.96 29.15 -11.56
CA LYS A 234 -4.44 27.79 -11.79
C LYS A 234 -3.32 26.77 -11.73
N LEU A 235 -3.63 25.60 -11.21
CA LEU A 235 -2.75 24.45 -11.15
C LEU A 235 -3.46 23.25 -11.75
N THR A 236 -2.83 22.59 -12.74
CA THR A 236 -3.38 21.44 -13.44
C THR A 236 -2.71 20.16 -12.95
N VAL A 237 -3.51 19.22 -12.48
CA VAL A 237 -3.06 17.89 -12.08
C VAL A 237 -3.39 16.92 -13.20
N SER A 238 -2.42 16.61 -14.05
CA SER A 238 -2.56 15.73 -15.21
C SER A 238 -1.78 14.41 -15.05
N LYS A 239 -0.80 14.38 -14.14
CA LYS A 239 0.14 13.28 -13.95
C LYS A 239 0.49 13.07 -12.48
N GLN A 240 1.04 11.90 -12.17
CA GLN A 240 1.68 11.59 -10.90
C GLN A 240 3.00 10.89 -11.16
N ILE A 241 3.95 11.00 -10.26
CA ILE A 241 5.23 10.32 -10.36
C ILE A 241 5.21 9.03 -9.54
N GLN A 242 5.82 7.98 -10.07
CA GLN A 242 5.94 6.69 -9.42
C GLN A 242 7.36 6.13 -9.62
N TRP A 243 7.79 5.30 -8.67
CA TRP A 243 9.03 4.56 -8.76
C TRP A 243 8.77 3.16 -9.29
N LYS A 244 9.47 2.75 -10.33
CA LYS A 244 9.48 1.37 -10.82
C LYS A 244 10.80 0.71 -10.46
N GLN A 245 10.71 -0.35 -9.68
CA GLN A 245 11.89 -1.15 -9.33
C GLN A 245 12.20 -2.12 -10.48
N LEU A 246 13.46 -2.14 -10.92
CA LEU A 246 13.94 -3.14 -11.87
C LEU A 246 14.17 -4.48 -11.16
N PRO A 247 13.87 -5.61 -11.83
CA PRO A 247 14.28 -6.92 -11.33
C PRO A 247 15.80 -6.98 -11.28
N ARG A 248 16.35 -7.48 -10.17
CA ARG A 248 17.79 -7.73 -10.06
C ARG A 248 18.12 -9.12 -10.57
N SER A 249 19.24 -9.27 -11.27
CA SER A 249 19.82 -10.58 -11.53
C SER A 249 20.26 -11.25 -10.21
N GLU A 250 20.35 -12.58 -10.19
CA GLU A 250 20.83 -13.30 -8.99
C GLU A 250 22.28 -12.89 -8.64
N GLU A 251 23.10 -12.60 -9.64
CA GLU A 251 24.47 -12.10 -9.46
C GLU A 251 24.53 -10.73 -8.77
N GLU A 252 23.61 -9.82 -9.13
CA GLU A 252 23.50 -8.51 -8.48
C GLU A 252 22.99 -8.62 -7.03
N LYS A 253 22.14 -9.60 -6.74
CA LYS A 253 21.69 -9.90 -5.38
C LYS A 253 22.83 -10.39 -4.50
N GLN A 254 23.71 -11.24 -5.04
CA GLN A 254 24.88 -11.77 -4.34
C GLN A 254 25.96 -10.70 -4.12
N ARG A 255 26.26 -9.86 -5.12
CA ARG A 255 27.23 -8.76 -5.00
C ARG A 255 26.82 -7.67 -4.01
N SER A 256 25.55 -7.47 -3.78
CA SER A 256 25.04 -6.39 -2.91
C SER A 256 25.21 -6.66 -1.41
N ASN A 257 25.73 -7.80 -1.00
CA ASN A 257 26.03 -8.19 0.38
C ASN A 257 24.92 -7.81 1.38
N GLY A 258 23.65 -7.94 0.97
CA GLY A 258 22.50 -7.57 1.78
C GLY A 258 22.25 -6.06 1.94
N SER A 259 23.01 -5.20 1.29
CA SER A 259 22.82 -3.75 1.35
C SER A 259 21.42 -3.36 0.85
N LYS A 260 20.61 -2.81 1.74
CA LYS A 260 19.26 -2.31 1.44
C LYS A 260 19.25 -1.08 0.50
N TYR A 261 20.41 -0.53 0.18
CA TYR A 261 20.53 0.86 -0.33
C TYR A 261 20.52 1.03 -1.84
N ALA A 262 20.71 -0.02 -2.64
CA ALA A 262 20.71 0.12 -4.10
C ALA A 262 19.59 -0.68 -4.76
N LYS A 263 18.34 -0.24 -4.63
CA LYS A 263 17.27 -0.75 -5.48
C LYS A 263 17.40 -0.08 -6.84
N ALA A 264 17.92 -0.81 -7.83
CA ALA A 264 17.88 -0.36 -9.21
C ALA A 264 16.43 -0.08 -9.64
N GLY A 265 16.20 1.04 -10.27
CA GLY A 265 14.88 1.47 -10.71
C GLY A 265 14.90 2.88 -11.28
N PHE A 266 13.75 3.35 -11.71
CA PHE A 266 13.60 4.68 -12.29
C PHE A 266 12.26 5.32 -11.88
N TRP A 267 12.24 6.64 -11.90
CA TRP A 267 11.02 7.42 -11.78
C TRP A 267 10.33 7.52 -13.13
N TYR A 268 9.00 7.51 -13.13
CA TYR A 268 8.22 7.68 -14.35
C TYR A 268 6.89 8.38 -14.07
N PHE A 269 6.39 9.09 -15.08
CA PHE A 269 5.06 9.67 -15.00
C PHE A 269 3.99 8.64 -15.31
N SER A 270 2.91 8.69 -14.56
CA SER A 270 1.71 7.90 -14.79
C SER A 270 0.46 8.76 -14.65
N THR A 271 -0.66 8.27 -15.15
CA THR A 271 -1.95 8.93 -14.94
C THR A 271 -2.30 8.99 -13.45
N PRO A 272 -2.96 10.06 -12.98
CA PRO A 272 -3.41 10.16 -11.60
C PRO A 272 -4.28 8.96 -11.20
N LYS A 273 -4.35 8.69 -9.90
CA LYS A 273 -5.19 7.59 -9.39
C LYS A 273 -6.64 7.79 -9.82
N CYS A 274 -7.24 6.76 -10.38
CA CYS A 274 -8.62 6.77 -10.90
C CYS A 274 -8.88 7.74 -12.07
N GLY A 275 -7.86 8.14 -12.82
CA GLY A 275 -8.02 9.08 -13.94
C GLY A 275 -8.47 10.49 -13.52
N SER A 276 -8.12 10.93 -12.29
CA SER A 276 -8.59 12.18 -11.71
C SER A 276 -7.79 13.41 -12.17
N SER A 277 -7.64 13.60 -13.51
CA SER A 277 -7.08 14.84 -14.05
C SER A 277 -8.03 16.01 -13.74
N ARG A 278 -7.47 17.16 -13.34
CA ARG A 278 -8.25 18.33 -12.93
C ARG A 278 -7.40 19.59 -12.89
N THR A 279 -8.04 20.74 -13.08
CA THR A 279 -7.47 22.06 -12.83
C THR A 279 -8.13 22.64 -11.58
N ILE A 280 -7.32 23.21 -10.68
CA ILE A 280 -7.76 23.81 -9.43
C ILE A 280 -7.22 25.23 -9.30
N ASP A 281 -7.96 26.07 -8.59
CA ASP A 281 -7.52 27.44 -8.30
C ASP A 281 -6.53 27.47 -7.14
N MET A 282 -5.54 28.36 -7.21
CA MET A 282 -4.59 28.65 -6.15
C MET A 282 -4.98 29.94 -5.44
N ASP A 283 -4.73 30.01 -4.14
CA ASP A 283 -4.82 31.26 -3.41
C ASP A 283 -3.62 32.17 -3.71
N THR A 284 -3.77 33.44 -3.36
CA THR A 284 -2.76 34.49 -3.65
C THR A 284 -1.42 34.19 -2.97
N GLU A 285 -1.43 33.68 -1.74
CA GLU A 285 -0.21 33.42 -0.97
C GLU A 285 0.61 32.28 -1.59
N LEU A 286 -0.06 31.18 -1.98
CA LEU A 286 0.60 30.09 -2.70
C LEU A 286 1.13 30.55 -4.06
N THR A 287 0.37 31.37 -4.78
CA THR A 287 0.80 31.90 -6.08
C THR A 287 2.07 32.76 -5.95
N ASN A 288 2.10 33.64 -4.95
CA ASN A 288 3.29 34.48 -4.68
C ASN A 288 4.48 33.61 -4.23
N LEU A 289 4.24 32.60 -3.43
CA LEU A 289 5.28 31.63 -3.02
C LEU A 289 5.89 30.91 -4.24
N LEU A 290 5.05 30.38 -5.12
CA LEU A 290 5.50 29.70 -6.33
C LEU A 290 6.22 30.62 -7.31
N LEU A 291 5.80 31.89 -7.41
CA LEU A 291 6.52 32.91 -8.21
C LEU A 291 7.94 33.16 -7.65
N ARG A 292 8.07 33.29 -6.32
CA ARG A 292 9.39 33.43 -5.68
C ARG A 292 10.26 32.18 -5.93
N GLU A 293 9.67 30.98 -5.83
CA GLU A 293 10.38 29.75 -6.07
C GLU A 293 10.84 29.60 -7.53
N GLN A 294 10.01 29.96 -8.51
CA GLN A 294 10.38 29.98 -9.92
C GLN A 294 11.57 30.90 -10.17
N ASN A 295 11.52 32.12 -9.62
CA ASN A 295 12.62 33.11 -9.73
C ASN A 295 13.89 32.59 -9.01
N ARG A 296 13.76 31.92 -7.87
CA ARG A 296 14.89 31.31 -7.15
C ARG A 296 15.56 30.21 -8.00
N GLN A 297 14.76 29.35 -8.62
CA GLN A 297 15.25 28.28 -9.49
C GLN A 297 15.92 28.83 -10.74
N ALA A 298 15.38 29.89 -11.35
CA ALA A 298 16.00 30.54 -12.51
C ALA A 298 17.37 31.16 -12.17
N LYS A 299 17.47 31.84 -11.01
CA LYS A 299 18.77 32.37 -10.52
C LYS A 299 19.78 31.23 -10.21
N ALA A 300 19.31 30.17 -9.60
CA ALA A 300 20.16 29.01 -9.30
C ALA A 300 20.66 28.33 -10.59
N ALA A 301 19.79 28.17 -11.60
CA ALA A 301 20.20 27.63 -12.89
C ALA A 301 21.26 28.50 -13.59
N ALA A 302 21.14 29.81 -13.51
CA ALA A 302 22.14 30.73 -14.03
C ALA A 302 23.45 30.70 -13.25
N TYR A 303 23.43 30.49 -11.92
CA TYR A 303 24.61 30.38 -11.08
C TYR A 303 25.37 29.06 -11.26
N PHE A 304 24.66 27.93 -11.35
CA PHE A 304 25.27 26.61 -11.48
C PHE A 304 25.65 26.24 -12.91
N GLU A 305 25.08 26.92 -13.92
CA GLU A 305 25.35 26.72 -15.35
C GLU A 305 25.28 25.23 -15.76
N ASP A 306 26.38 24.68 -16.28
CA ASP A 306 26.48 23.28 -16.72
C ASP A 306 26.40 22.26 -15.55
N ARG A 307 26.59 22.70 -14.30
CA ARG A 307 26.45 21.84 -13.11
C ARG A 307 25.01 21.77 -12.63
N TYR A 308 24.10 22.60 -13.20
CA TYR A 308 22.69 22.53 -12.85
C TYR A 308 22.07 21.28 -13.42
N LYS A 309 21.52 20.42 -12.55
CA LYS A 309 20.89 19.16 -12.96
C LYS A 309 19.58 19.41 -13.68
N ARG A 310 19.48 18.88 -14.91
CA ARG A 310 18.28 18.92 -15.75
C ARG A 310 17.74 17.50 -15.89
N TYR A 311 16.44 17.39 -16.07
CA TYR A 311 15.75 16.13 -16.24
C TYR A 311 14.89 16.16 -17.49
N TYR A 312 14.69 14.96 -18.05
CA TYR A 312 14.03 14.77 -19.32
C TYR A 312 13.06 13.59 -19.23
N GLU A 313 11.99 13.62 -20.06
CA GLU A 313 11.00 12.55 -20.16
C GLU A 313 11.20 11.80 -21.47
N ASP A 314 11.51 10.49 -21.39
CA ASP A 314 11.61 9.63 -22.57
C ASP A 314 10.24 9.23 -23.12
N SER A 315 10.23 8.56 -24.28
CA SER A 315 9.01 8.05 -24.93
C SER A 315 8.18 7.08 -24.07
N SER A 316 8.81 6.46 -23.07
CA SER A 316 8.17 5.55 -22.08
C SER A 316 7.74 6.27 -20.80
N LYS A 317 7.80 7.62 -20.79
CA LYS A 317 7.49 8.49 -19.63
C LYS A 317 8.45 8.30 -18.43
N ARG A 318 9.66 7.77 -18.67
CA ARG A 318 10.68 7.68 -17.64
C ARG A 318 11.39 9.01 -17.50
N ILE A 319 11.79 9.32 -16.28
CA ILE A 319 12.62 10.48 -15.98
C ILE A 319 14.07 10.09 -16.15
N THR A 320 14.76 10.78 -17.03
CA THR A 320 16.16 10.54 -17.43
C THR A 320 16.99 11.81 -17.25
N GLU A 321 18.29 11.68 -17.34
CA GLU A 321 19.25 12.81 -17.44
C GLU A 321 19.77 12.96 -18.89
N ASN A 322 19.12 12.32 -19.87
CA ASN A 322 19.50 12.35 -21.28
C ASN A 322 18.91 13.58 -21.99
N PRO A 323 19.69 14.55 -22.47
CA PRO A 323 19.21 15.80 -23.06
C PRO A 323 18.53 15.64 -24.44
N ILE A 324 18.53 14.45 -25.06
CA ILE A 324 17.84 14.18 -26.33
C ILE A 324 16.32 14.11 -26.12
N ASP A 325 15.89 13.75 -24.91
CA ASP A 325 14.49 13.62 -24.54
C ASP A 325 13.82 14.99 -24.27
N LYS A 326 12.49 15.02 -23.99
CA LYS A 326 11.78 16.23 -23.66
C LYS A 326 12.20 16.76 -22.29
N GLU A 327 12.66 17.99 -22.19
CA GLU A 327 13.00 18.62 -20.91
C GLU A 327 11.78 18.68 -19.97
N VAL A 328 12.02 18.39 -18.69
CA VAL A 328 11.02 18.41 -17.61
C VAL A 328 11.47 19.36 -16.52
N ASP A 329 10.76 20.48 -16.40
CA ASP A 329 11.07 21.52 -15.44
C ASP A 329 10.23 21.36 -14.15
N PHE A 330 10.75 20.57 -13.21
CA PHE A 330 10.05 20.26 -11.96
C PHE A 330 9.90 21.46 -11.03
N VAL A 331 8.77 21.57 -10.37
CA VAL A 331 8.55 22.54 -9.29
C VAL A 331 9.33 22.20 -8.02
N CYS A 332 9.48 20.91 -7.71
CA CYS A 332 10.18 20.44 -6.52
C CYS A 332 11.63 20.11 -6.84
N ARG A 333 12.52 21.12 -6.72
CA ARG A 333 13.98 20.99 -6.96
C ARG A 333 14.81 21.53 -5.81
N ARG A 334 16.02 21.02 -5.66
CA ARG A 334 17.09 21.61 -4.85
C ARG A 334 17.74 22.79 -5.59
N GLU A 335 18.60 23.52 -4.91
CA GLU A 335 19.32 24.67 -5.50
C GLU A 335 20.18 24.27 -6.73
N ASN A 336 20.83 23.12 -6.68
CA ASN A 336 21.62 22.59 -7.77
C ASN A 336 20.80 21.95 -8.90
N GLY A 337 19.48 22.14 -8.94
CA GLY A 337 18.56 21.53 -9.91
C GLY A 337 18.17 20.09 -9.63
N GLU A 338 18.76 19.43 -8.62
CA GLU A 338 18.43 18.04 -8.30
C GLU A 338 16.96 17.87 -7.94
N TYR A 339 16.30 16.89 -8.55
CA TYR A 339 14.91 16.56 -8.28
C TYR A 339 14.72 16.07 -6.84
N ILE A 340 13.80 16.69 -6.12
CA ILE A 340 13.42 16.29 -4.77
C ILE A 340 12.40 15.14 -4.90
N ASN A 341 12.80 13.93 -4.54
CA ASN A 341 11.96 12.76 -4.64
C ASN A 341 11.14 12.46 -3.37
N LEU A 342 10.19 11.53 -3.48
CA LEU A 342 9.28 11.18 -2.38
C LEU A 342 9.98 10.69 -1.10
N ARG A 343 11.22 10.18 -1.18
CA ARG A 343 11.98 9.72 -0.01
C ARG A 343 12.35 10.88 0.92
N THR A 344 12.56 12.07 0.36
CA THR A 344 12.80 13.29 1.17
C THR A 344 11.63 13.52 2.12
N MET A 345 10.38 13.38 1.64
CA MET A 345 9.20 13.55 2.49
C MET A 345 9.05 12.43 3.53
N GLN A 346 9.43 11.19 3.21
CA GLN A 346 9.44 10.11 4.19
C GLN A 346 10.40 10.42 5.36
N TYR A 347 11.58 10.95 5.02
CA TYR A 347 12.55 11.40 6.03
C TYR A 347 12.03 12.59 6.84
N THR A 348 11.43 13.57 6.18
CA THR A 348 10.76 14.71 6.84
C THR A 348 9.68 14.26 7.81
N THR A 349 8.85 13.29 7.40
CA THR A 349 7.82 12.68 8.26
C THR A 349 8.42 12.04 9.51
N GLN A 350 9.54 11.32 9.39
CA GLN A 350 10.24 10.74 10.55
C GLN A 350 10.75 11.82 11.52
N ILE A 351 11.30 12.92 11.00
CA ILE A 351 11.73 14.06 11.83
C ILE A 351 10.54 14.68 12.56
N ILE A 352 9.41 14.87 11.88
CA ILE A 352 8.17 15.40 12.47
C ILE A 352 7.69 14.50 13.61
N HIS A 353 7.68 13.19 13.41
CA HIS A 353 7.29 12.23 14.44
C HIS A 353 8.23 12.29 15.66
N GLN A 354 9.54 12.34 15.43
CA GLN A 354 10.54 12.25 16.50
C GLN A 354 10.75 13.57 17.23
N GLN A 355 10.83 14.70 16.51
CA GLN A 355 11.22 15.98 17.09
C GLN A 355 10.01 16.85 17.47
N LEU A 356 8.91 16.78 16.73
CA LEU A 356 7.69 17.53 17.04
C LEU A 356 6.67 16.70 17.82
N HIS A 357 6.94 15.40 18.01
CA HIS A 357 6.04 14.44 18.69
C HIS A 357 4.65 14.39 18.07
N LEU A 358 4.57 14.38 16.74
CA LEU A 358 3.33 14.33 15.94
C LEU A 358 3.26 13.00 15.16
N PRO A 359 3.00 11.86 15.81
CA PRO A 359 2.99 10.54 15.17
C PRO A 359 1.85 10.36 14.17
N GLU A 360 0.81 11.20 14.24
CA GLU A 360 -0.32 11.22 13.32
C GLU A 360 -0.01 11.92 11.99
N PHE A 361 1.09 12.66 11.89
CA PHE A 361 1.46 13.35 10.67
C PHE A 361 1.87 12.35 9.58
N ASP A 362 1.25 12.45 8.44
CA ASP A 362 1.76 11.97 7.16
C ASP A 362 1.43 13.01 6.06
N PHE A 363 1.97 12.82 4.86
CA PHE A 363 1.69 13.78 3.78
C PHE A 363 0.20 13.80 3.42
N HIS A 364 -0.53 12.71 3.63
CA HIS A 364 -1.95 12.63 3.32
C HIS A 364 -2.81 13.41 4.32
N SER A 365 -2.33 13.60 5.56
CA SER A 365 -3.00 14.43 6.56
C SER A 365 -3.08 15.90 6.14
N LEU A 366 -2.12 16.41 5.34
CA LEU A 366 -2.21 17.76 4.74
C LEU A 366 -3.44 17.90 3.83
N ARG A 367 -3.68 16.88 3.00
CA ARG A 367 -4.85 16.83 2.13
C ARG A 367 -6.14 16.67 2.93
N HIS A 368 -6.13 15.89 4.01
CA HIS A 368 -7.27 15.76 4.92
C HIS A 368 -7.57 17.10 5.58
N THR A 369 -6.55 17.78 6.08
CA THR A 369 -6.67 19.12 6.66
C THR A 369 -7.24 20.14 5.66
N HIS A 370 -6.72 20.14 4.43
CA HIS A 370 -7.27 21.00 3.36
C HIS A 370 -8.75 20.74 3.11
N ALA A 371 -9.14 19.48 3.04
CA ALA A 371 -10.53 19.09 2.80
C ALA A 371 -11.46 19.50 3.96
N THR A 372 -11.03 19.28 5.19
CA THR A 372 -11.76 19.67 6.41
C THR A 372 -11.92 21.19 6.47
N MET A 373 -10.85 21.94 6.23
CA MET A 373 -10.91 23.42 6.21
C MET A 373 -11.89 23.95 5.15
N LEU A 374 -11.95 23.35 3.96
CA LEU A 374 -12.91 23.74 2.93
C LEU A 374 -14.36 23.52 3.40
N VAL A 375 -14.61 22.35 4.01
CA VAL A 375 -15.94 22.01 4.53
C VAL A 375 -16.33 22.92 5.68
N GLU A 376 -15.44 23.19 6.64
CA GLU A 376 -15.67 24.10 7.76
C GLU A 376 -15.97 25.53 7.32
N ASN A 377 -15.37 25.96 6.18
CA ASN A 377 -15.66 27.26 5.60
C ASN A 377 -16.86 27.27 4.62
N GLY A 378 -17.67 26.21 4.61
CA GLY A 378 -18.93 26.15 3.87
C GLY A 378 -18.78 25.85 2.37
N ALA A 379 -17.63 25.33 1.92
CA ALA A 379 -17.48 24.95 0.52
C ALA A 379 -18.44 23.79 0.16
N PRO A 380 -19.16 23.87 -0.98
CA PRO A 380 -20.05 22.80 -1.40
C PRO A 380 -19.32 21.44 -1.53
N LEU A 381 -19.91 20.36 -1.00
CA LEU A 381 -19.28 19.03 -1.01
C LEU A 381 -18.86 18.57 -2.40
N LYS A 382 -19.66 18.89 -3.42
CA LYS A 382 -19.35 18.57 -4.83
C LYS A 382 -18.11 19.32 -5.34
N TYR A 383 -17.90 20.55 -4.89
CA TYR A 383 -16.70 21.32 -5.18
C TYR A 383 -15.47 20.66 -4.53
N VAL A 384 -15.56 20.32 -3.23
CA VAL A 384 -14.48 19.63 -2.51
C VAL A 384 -14.14 18.29 -3.18
N GLN A 385 -15.15 17.50 -3.55
CA GLN A 385 -14.97 16.24 -4.28
C GLN A 385 -14.18 16.43 -5.59
N ARG A 386 -14.59 17.41 -6.42
CA ARG A 386 -13.94 17.72 -7.71
C ARG A 386 -12.52 18.20 -7.50
N ARG A 387 -12.32 19.16 -6.59
CA ARG A 387 -11.01 19.73 -6.26
C ARG A 387 -10.01 18.67 -5.82
N LEU A 388 -10.44 17.74 -4.96
CA LEU A 388 -9.62 16.64 -4.49
C LEU A 388 -9.47 15.51 -5.52
N GLY A 389 -10.34 15.40 -6.51
CA GLY A 389 -10.36 14.29 -7.46
C GLY A 389 -10.74 12.96 -6.79
N HIS A 390 -11.79 12.95 -5.95
CA HIS A 390 -12.38 11.75 -5.39
C HIS A 390 -13.40 11.15 -6.36
N LYS A 391 -13.18 9.89 -6.78
CA LYS A 391 -14.10 9.19 -7.69
C LYS A 391 -15.49 8.97 -7.08
N LYS A 392 -15.54 8.68 -5.77
CA LYS A 392 -16.78 8.46 -5.01
C LYS A 392 -16.97 9.57 -4.00
N ILE A 393 -18.20 10.01 -3.83
CA ILE A 393 -18.55 11.06 -2.86
C ILE A 393 -18.38 10.58 -1.42
N ASP A 394 -18.59 9.28 -1.16
CA ASP A 394 -18.43 8.67 0.16
C ASP A 394 -17.05 8.95 0.79
N VAL A 395 -15.99 8.97 -0.05
CA VAL A 395 -14.64 9.32 0.41
C VAL A 395 -14.56 10.76 0.93
N THR A 396 -15.36 11.66 0.37
CA THR A 396 -15.44 13.06 0.82
C THR A 396 -16.40 13.18 2.01
N MET A 397 -17.47 12.39 2.04
CA MET A 397 -18.41 12.35 3.17
C MET A 397 -17.77 11.84 4.46
N ASN A 398 -16.82 10.93 4.40
CA ASN A 398 -16.09 10.47 5.58
C ASN A 398 -15.36 11.62 6.32
N ILE A 399 -15.08 12.74 5.66
CA ILE A 399 -14.53 13.95 6.28
C ILE A 399 -15.54 14.55 7.28
N TYR A 400 -16.85 14.42 7.01
CA TYR A 400 -17.90 14.87 7.91
C TYR A 400 -18.09 13.99 9.15
N GLN A 401 -17.55 12.76 9.17
CA GLN A 401 -17.63 11.91 10.38
C GLN A 401 -16.80 12.48 11.53
N HIS A 402 -15.85 13.34 11.23
CA HIS A 402 -15.11 14.14 12.20
C HIS A 402 -15.70 15.57 12.23
N LEU A 403 -17.00 15.68 12.59
CA LEU A 403 -17.66 16.96 12.81
C LEU A 403 -16.85 17.78 13.81
N THR A 404 -16.15 18.80 13.32
CA THR A 404 -15.49 19.76 14.20
C THR A 404 -16.58 20.57 14.94
N GLU A 405 -16.23 21.04 16.13
CA GLU A 405 -17.13 21.88 16.94
C GLU A 405 -17.63 23.11 16.15
N ALA A 406 -16.75 23.69 15.32
CA ALA A 406 -17.08 24.78 14.42
C ALA A 406 -18.19 24.45 13.39
N LEU A 407 -18.23 23.20 12.89
CA LEU A 407 -19.28 22.78 11.95
C LEU A 407 -20.61 22.57 12.66
N ARG A 408 -20.57 22.09 13.91
CA ARG A 408 -21.72 21.92 14.76
C ARG A 408 -22.34 23.27 15.15
N GLU A 409 -21.50 24.26 15.52
CA GLU A 409 -21.95 25.63 15.80
C GLU A 409 -22.60 26.30 14.59
N LYS A 410 -22.00 26.12 13.38
CA LYS A 410 -22.61 26.64 12.13
C LYS A 410 -23.94 25.95 11.82
N GLY A 411 -24.07 24.65 12.06
CA GLY A 411 -25.32 23.92 11.91
C GLY A 411 -26.40 24.46 12.86
N ASN A 412 -26.04 24.72 14.11
CA ASN A 412 -26.93 25.30 15.09
C ASN A 412 -27.38 26.74 14.69
N ALA A 413 -26.44 27.56 14.21
CA ALA A 413 -26.75 28.91 13.72
C ALA A 413 -27.71 28.90 12.51
N VAL A 414 -27.65 27.87 11.66
CA VAL A 414 -28.62 27.71 10.56
C VAL A 414 -30.00 27.39 11.11
N ILE A 415 -30.08 26.52 12.11
CA ILE A 415 -31.38 26.18 12.76
C ILE A 415 -32.02 27.42 13.40
N GLU A 416 -31.23 28.21 14.13
CA GLU A 416 -31.70 29.47 14.76
C GLU A 416 -32.19 30.49 13.73
N ASN A 417 -31.64 30.50 12.51
CA ASN A 417 -32.04 31.41 11.45
C ASN A 417 -33.20 30.88 10.56
N MET A 418 -33.65 29.63 10.78
CA MET A 418 -34.77 29.05 10.03
C MET A 418 -36.12 29.37 10.61
N TYR A 419 -36.19 29.81 11.84
CA TYR A 419 -37.39 30.12 12.59
C TYR A 419 -37.33 31.55 13.15
#